data_95cacf89db7b7a5fe0fc5598bcff2e07
#
_entry.id   95cacf89db7b7a5fe0fc5598bcff2e07
#
_cell.length_a   1.000
_cell.length_b   1.000
_cell.length_c   1.000
_cell.angle_alpha   90.00
_cell.angle_beta   90.00
_cell.angle_gamma   90.00
#
_symmetry.space_group_name_H-M   'P 1'
#
loop_
_entity.id
_entity.type
_entity.pdbx_description
1 polymer ?
#
loop_
_entity_poly.entity_id
_entity_poly.type
_entity_poly.pdbx_seq_one_letter_code
_entity_poly.pdbx_strand_id
1 'polypeptide(L)'
;FAEHCPDVDILGINVYGGAPVIPAQLLEQGYDGPYVMTEYGPLGYWEVDHTPWGAEIEQTPDQKAAFYKRSHLESVTAAPDRCLGGYVFKWGHKQERTDTWFSMLLPGGERTPSADVMVELWTGEPVANQAPVVTDIRTDLKLARVDAGVPFDAAVVVSDAESDALSVEWDVRPEGTDKGAGGAFEATPESLGHLVESADGLSAVVRTPSEPGAYRLKVYVRDGNGGVGAWNVPFFVNDP
;
A
#
# COMPACT_ATOMS: atom_id res chain seq x y z
N PHE A 1 18.72 26.83 1.12
CA PHE A 1 17.98 26.66 2.39
C PHE A 1 18.54 27.58 3.48
N ALA A 2 19.83 27.50 3.79
CA ALA A 2 20.47 28.30 4.84
C ALA A 2 20.31 29.82 4.68
N GLU A 3 20.20 30.32 3.45
CA GLU A 3 19.98 31.73 3.16
C GLU A 3 18.57 32.21 3.54
N HIS A 4 17.55 31.36 3.37
CA HIS A 4 16.14 31.70 3.55
C HIS A 4 15.55 31.25 4.89
N CYS A 5 16.18 30.28 5.53
CA CYS A 5 15.72 29.67 6.78
C CYS A 5 16.90 29.47 7.76
N PRO A 6 17.64 30.54 8.13
CA PRO A 6 18.86 30.40 8.94
C PRO A 6 18.61 29.95 10.39
N ASP A 7 17.38 30.11 10.88
CA ASP A 7 17.01 29.78 12.27
C ASP A 7 16.45 28.36 12.44
N VAL A 8 16.50 27.53 11.38
CA VAL A 8 16.06 26.13 11.46
C VAL A 8 17.22 25.23 11.87
N ASP A 9 17.18 24.73 13.11
CA ASP A 9 18.20 23.84 13.64
C ASP A 9 18.11 22.41 13.11
N ILE A 10 16.89 21.89 12.91
CA ILE A 10 16.62 20.54 12.44
C ILE A 10 15.56 20.58 11.34
N LEU A 11 15.86 20.02 10.19
CA LEU A 11 14.93 19.98 9.06
C LEU A 11 14.01 18.76 9.15
N GLY A 12 12.69 18.97 9.20
CA GLY A 12 11.68 17.91 9.05
C GLY A 12 11.32 17.69 7.57
N ILE A 13 11.30 16.44 7.12
CA ILE A 13 11.08 16.10 5.71
C ILE A 13 9.95 15.08 5.57
N ASN A 14 8.89 15.46 4.83
CA ASN A 14 7.85 14.56 4.36
C ASN A 14 8.13 14.20 2.90
N VAL A 15 8.33 12.93 2.59
CA VAL A 15 8.64 12.49 1.23
C VAL A 15 8.32 11.01 1.02
N TYR A 16 7.88 10.66 -0.19
CA TYR A 16 7.50 9.30 -0.57
C TYR A 16 8.47 8.72 -1.60
N GLY A 17 8.16 8.78 -2.89
CA GLY A 17 9.02 8.21 -3.94
C GLY A 17 10.44 8.75 -3.98
N GLY A 18 10.63 10.01 -3.55
CA GLY A 18 11.94 10.65 -3.44
C GLY A 18 12.75 10.30 -2.17
N ALA A 19 12.19 9.52 -1.24
CA ALA A 19 12.87 9.27 0.05
C ALA A 19 14.31 8.75 -0.08
N PRO A 20 14.63 7.79 -0.96
CA PRO A 20 15.98 7.24 -1.05
C PRO A 20 17.09 8.24 -1.42
N VAL A 21 16.74 9.35 -2.09
CA VAL A 21 17.74 10.31 -2.58
C VAL A 21 17.90 11.55 -1.69
N ILE A 22 17.14 11.68 -0.62
CA ILE A 22 17.13 12.84 0.29
C ILE A 22 18.52 13.20 0.82
N PRO A 23 19.35 12.26 1.34
CA PRO A 23 20.66 12.64 1.88
C PRO A 23 21.57 13.36 0.87
N ALA A 24 21.53 12.91 -0.40
CA ALA A 24 22.30 13.52 -1.47
C ALA A 24 21.71 14.87 -1.90
N GLN A 25 20.38 14.94 -2.07
CA GLN A 25 19.69 16.19 -2.45
C GLN A 25 19.91 17.32 -1.44
N LEU A 26 19.91 17.03 -0.15
CA LEU A 26 20.17 18.04 0.88
C LEU A 26 21.56 18.64 0.71
N LEU A 27 22.59 17.80 0.48
CA LEU A 27 23.97 18.27 0.25
C LEU A 27 24.06 19.10 -1.04
N GLU A 28 23.44 18.65 -2.13
CA GLU A 28 23.42 19.38 -3.40
C GLU A 28 22.75 20.76 -3.26
N GLN A 29 21.77 20.88 -2.36
CA GLN A 29 21.08 22.14 -2.05
C GLN A 29 21.81 22.98 -0.98
N GLY A 30 23.01 22.57 -0.56
CA GLY A 30 23.83 23.29 0.41
C GLY A 30 23.38 23.14 1.86
N TYR A 31 22.62 22.09 2.19
CA TYR A 31 22.24 21.78 3.56
C TYR A 31 22.97 20.54 4.05
N ASP A 32 23.88 20.71 5.01
CA ASP A 32 24.67 19.69 5.68
C ASP A 32 24.28 19.45 7.15
N GLY A 33 23.25 20.17 7.63
CA GLY A 33 22.74 20.08 8.99
C GLY A 33 21.91 18.81 9.28
N PRO A 34 21.45 18.67 10.54
CA PRO A 34 20.64 17.52 10.95
C PRO A 34 19.23 17.56 10.37
N TYR A 35 18.66 16.40 10.08
CA TYR A 35 17.29 16.26 9.60
C TYR A 35 16.59 15.05 10.24
N VAL A 36 15.26 15.05 10.15
CA VAL A 36 14.37 13.93 10.50
C VAL A 36 13.48 13.65 9.31
N MET A 37 13.35 12.40 8.92
CA MET A 37 12.31 11.95 8.00
C MET A 37 10.99 11.96 8.77
N THR A 38 10.26 13.07 8.75
CA THR A 38 9.03 13.25 9.54
C THR A 38 7.85 12.47 8.98
N GLU A 39 7.94 12.08 7.69
CA GLU A 39 6.99 11.20 7.05
C GLU A 39 7.62 10.56 5.81
N TYR A 40 7.61 9.24 5.71
CA TYR A 40 7.96 8.50 4.49
C TYR A 40 7.14 7.21 4.36
N GLY A 41 6.90 6.79 3.14
CA GLY A 41 6.03 5.65 2.83
C GLY A 41 6.37 4.97 1.53
N PRO A 42 5.45 4.15 0.98
CA PRO A 42 5.54 3.62 -0.38
C PRO A 42 5.38 4.76 -1.39
N LEU A 43 5.31 4.48 -2.69
CA LEU A 43 4.93 5.52 -3.64
C LEU A 43 3.58 6.13 -3.27
N GLY A 44 3.51 7.46 -3.26
CA GLY A 44 2.27 8.18 -3.10
C GLY A 44 1.33 7.93 -4.29
N TYR A 45 0.02 8.04 -4.10
CA TYR A 45 -0.94 7.88 -5.20
C TYR A 45 -0.78 8.92 -6.31
N TRP A 46 -0.07 10.00 -6.05
CA TRP A 46 0.31 11.03 -7.01
C TRP A 46 1.62 10.70 -7.79
N GLU A 47 2.29 9.59 -7.47
CA GLU A 47 3.57 9.16 -8.04
C GLU A 47 3.43 7.88 -8.87
N VAL A 48 2.22 7.34 -9.00
CA VAL A 48 1.94 6.08 -9.70
C VAL A 48 1.18 6.29 -11.00
N ASP A 49 1.18 5.27 -11.85
CA ASP A 49 0.36 5.25 -13.05
C ASP A 49 -1.14 5.22 -12.71
N HIS A 50 -1.94 5.76 -13.62
CA HIS A 50 -3.39 5.77 -13.52
C HIS A 50 -4.01 4.98 -14.68
N THR A 51 -5.15 4.39 -14.41
CA THR A 51 -5.99 3.79 -15.44
C THR A 51 -6.57 4.87 -16.37
N PRO A 52 -7.07 4.50 -17.57
CA PRO A 52 -7.75 5.46 -18.47
C PRO A 52 -8.98 6.16 -17.85
N TRP A 53 -9.54 5.64 -16.78
CA TRP A 53 -10.65 6.26 -16.02
C TRP A 53 -10.20 6.97 -14.72
N GLY A 54 -8.89 7.14 -14.52
CA GLY A 54 -8.30 7.96 -13.47
C GLY A 54 -8.13 7.26 -12.11
N ALA A 55 -8.33 5.94 -12.02
CA ALA A 55 -8.01 5.20 -10.80
C ALA A 55 -6.49 4.99 -10.68
N GLU A 56 -5.95 5.24 -9.52
CA GLU A 56 -4.54 5.05 -9.19
C GLU A 56 -4.19 3.54 -9.14
N ILE A 57 -3.04 3.13 -9.69
CA ILE A 57 -2.58 1.74 -9.68
C ILE A 57 -1.68 1.52 -8.48
N GLU A 58 -2.19 0.82 -7.47
CA GLU A 58 -1.50 0.59 -6.21
C GLU A 58 -0.37 -0.44 -6.36
N GLN A 59 0.79 -0.17 -5.76
CA GLN A 59 1.88 -1.14 -5.64
C GLN A 59 1.42 -2.41 -4.92
N THR A 60 1.99 -3.55 -5.32
CA THR A 60 1.78 -4.81 -4.60
C THR A 60 2.41 -4.77 -3.19
N PRO A 61 1.96 -5.61 -2.24
CA PRO A 61 2.51 -5.64 -0.88
C PRO A 61 4.03 -5.84 -0.82
N ASP A 62 4.58 -6.70 -1.68
CA ASP A 62 6.03 -6.92 -1.78
C ASP A 62 6.77 -5.68 -2.30
N GLN A 63 6.21 -4.98 -3.29
CA GLN A 63 6.79 -3.74 -3.81
C GLN A 63 6.80 -2.64 -2.75
N LYS A 64 5.71 -2.50 -1.97
CA LYS A 64 5.64 -1.55 -0.85
C LYS A 64 6.67 -1.88 0.22
N ALA A 65 6.73 -3.14 0.68
CA ALA A 65 7.67 -3.60 1.69
C ALA A 65 9.13 -3.35 1.25
N ALA A 66 9.46 -3.68 -0.01
CA ALA A 66 10.78 -3.41 -0.57
C ALA A 66 11.10 -1.92 -0.63
N PHE A 67 10.09 -1.08 -0.96
CA PHE A 67 10.27 0.36 -1.02
C PHE A 67 10.46 0.98 0.37
N TYR A 68 9.72 0.55 1.39
CA TYR A 68 9.95 0.96 2.78
C TYR A 68 11.35 0.60 3.25
N LYS A 69 11.80 -0.65 2.97
CA LYS A 69 13.16 -1.10 3.32
C LYS A 69 14.22 -0.22 2.67
N ARG A 70 14.08 0.02 1.37
CA ARG A 70 15.00 0.87 0.61
C ARG A 70 15.01 2.31 1.16
N SER A 71 13.85 2.91 1.34
CA SER A 71 13.72 4.27 1.86
C SER A 71 14.39 4.41 3.23
N HIS A 72 14.14 3.47 4.16
CA HIS A 72 14.76 3.49 5.48
C HIS A 72 16.29 3.38 5.40
N LEU A 73 16.79 2.41 4.64
CA LEU A 73 18.22 2.17 4.52
C LEU A 73 18.96 3.34 3.86
N GLU A 74 18.39 3.90 2.77
CA GLU A 74 19.04 4.93 1.97
C GLU A 74 18.84 6.36 2.51
N SER A 75 17.78 6.63 3.30
CA SER A 75 17.52 7.98 3.82
C SER A 75 17.73 8.13 5.33
N VAL A 76 17.52 7.06 6.11
CA VAL A 76 17.70 7.11 7.57
C VAL A 76 19.05 6.53 7.98
N THR A 77 19.29 5.27 7.61
CA THR A 77 20.50 4.55 8.06
C THR A 77 21.77 5.01 7.35
N ALA A 78 21.69 5.41 6.07
CA ALA A 78 22.85 5.82 5.27
C ALA A 78 23.50 7.14 5.71
N ALA A 79 22.83 7.94 6.53
CA ALA A 79 23.34 9.24 6.99
C ALA A 79 23.31 9.36 8.53
N PRO A 80 23.98 8.46 9.28
CA PRO A 80 23.86 8.38 10.74
C PRO A 80 24.36 9.63 11.47
N ASP A 81 25.25 10.41 10.86
CA ASP A 81 25.78 11.64 11.44
C ASP A 81 24.83 12.84 11.26
N ARG A 82 23.82 12.72 10.41
CA ARG A 82 22.88 13.82 10.07
C ARG A 82 21.42 13.44 10.25
N CYS A 83 21.01 12.23 9.89
CA CYS A 83 19.63 11.78 10.07
C CYS A 83 19.40 11.36 11.53
N LEU A 84 18.52 12.06 12.23
CA LEU A 84 18.16 11.78 13.63
C LEU A 84 17.13 10.66 13.78
N GLY A 85 16.58 10.18 12.67
CA GLY A 85 15.59 9.11 12.63
C GLY A 85 14.48 9.37 11.63
N GLY A 86 13.42 8.52 11.67
CA GLY A 86 12.32 8.65 10.73
C GLY A 86 11.02 8.05 11.24
N TYR A 87 9.91 8.62 10.78
CA TYR A 87 8.55 8.17 11.05
C TYR A 87 7.92 7.64 9.79
N VAL A 88 7.52 6.37 9.81
CA VAL A 88 6.84 5.74 8.68
C VAL A 88 5.39 6.18 8.58
N PHE A 89 4.93 6.45 7.38
CA PHE A 89 3.54 6.70 7.09
C PHE A 89 2.92 5.48 6.38
N LYS A 90 2.01 4.67 7.00
CA LYS A 90 1.50 5.00 8.30
C LYS A 90 1.56 3.75 9.20
N TRP A 91 2.13 3.88 10.40
CA TRP A 91 2.03 2.87 11.44
C TRP A 91 0.61 2.83 12.01
N GLY A 92 -0.23 1.99 11.42
CA GLY A 92 -1.65 1.86 11.71
C GLY A 92 -2.48 1.68 10.45
N HIS A 93 -3.78 1.87 10.56
CA HIS A 93 -4.75 1.79 9.46
C HIS A 93 -5.21 3.18 9.02
N LYS A 94 -5.42 3.34 7.72
CA LYS A 94 -6.07 4.52 7.14
C LYS A 94 -6.70 4.18 5.79
N GLN A 95 -7.94 4.62 5.58
CA GLN A 95 -8.52 4.70 4.25
C GLN A 95 -7.94 5.95 3.57
N GLU A 96 -7.14 5.75 2.53
CA GLU A 96 -6.64 6.80 1.65
C GLU A 96 -6.45 6.22 0.26
N ARG A 97 -7.30 6.57 -0.70
CA ARG A 97 -7.54 5.88 -1.98
C ARG A 97 -8.00 4.44 -1.79
N THR A 98 -7.23 3.65 -1.08
CA THR A 98 -7.58 2.30 -0.62
C THR A 98 -7.32 2.18 0.88
N ASP A 99 -7.82 1.14 1.50
CA ASP A 99 -7.52 0.80 2.90
C ASP A 99 -6.12 0.19 3.08
N THR A 100 -5.45 -0.11 1.98
CA THR A 100 -4.12 -0.75 1.97
C THR A 100 -3.00 0.17 1.49
N TRP A 101 -3.30 1.38 0.97
CA TRP A 101 -2.28 2.23 0.34
C TRP A 101 -1.09 2.50 1.27
N PHE A 102 -1.37 3.09 2.42
CA PHE A 102 -0.35 3.43 3.42
C PHE A 102 -0.43 2.59 4.69
N SER A 103 -1.46 1.75 4.83
CA SER A 103 -1.70 0.99 6.05
C SER A 103 -0.65 -0.10 6.26
N MET A 104 0.05 -0.04 7.37
CA MET A 104 0.91 -1.12 7.83
C MET A 104 0.16 -2.15 8.66
N LEU A 105 -0.95 -1.74 9.27
CA LEU A 105 -1.87 -2.61 9.99
C LEU A 105 -3.26 -2.49 9.37
N LEU A 106 -4.03 -3.58 9.34
CA LEU A 106 -5.46 -3.52 9.01
C LEU A 106 -6.28 -3.17 10.26
N PRO A 107 -7.60 -2.86 10.14
CA PRO A 107 -8.43 -2.47 11.27
C PRO A 107 -8.44 -3.46 12.45
N GLY A 108 -8.24 -4.75 12.19
CA GLY A 108 -8.14 -5.81 13.20
C GLY A 108 -6.79 -5.86 13.92
N GLY A 109 -5.81 -5.06 13.48
CA GLY A 109 -4.44 -5.07 14.00
C GLY A 109 -3.51 -6.07 13.30
N GLU A 110 -3.98 -6.73 12.25
CA GLU A 110 -3.17 -7.66 11.44
C GLU A 110 -2.04 -6.89 10.74
N ARG A 111 -0.83 -7.43 10.80
CA ARG A 111 0.37 -6.84 10.18
C ARG A 111 0.44 -7.15 8.69
N THR A 112 0.81 -6.14 7.91
CA THR A 112 1.17 -6.33 6.50
C THR A 112 2.67 -6.62 6.35
N PRO A 113 3.14 -7.09 5.18
CA PRO A 113 4.58 -7.26 4.90
C PRO A 113 5.40 -5.98 5.13
N SER A 114 4.81 -4.80 4.93
CA SER A 114 5.47 -3.53 5.21
C SER A 114 5.73 -3.31 6.71
N ALA A 115 4.80 -3.72 7.58
CA ALA A 115 5.00 -3.67 9.03
C ALA A 115 6.13 -4.60 9.47
N ASP A 116 6.16 -5.83 8.94
CA ASP A 116 7.18 -6.82 9.28
C ASP A 116 8.59 -6.36 8.90
N VAL A 117 8.74 -5.77 7.72
CA VAL A 117 10.00 -5.15 7.28
C VAL A 117 10.45 -4.03 8.23
N MET A 118 9.54 -3.20 8.70
CA MET A 118 9.91 -2.13 9.65
C MET A 118 10.29 -2.67 11.02
N VAL A 119 9.62 -3.72 11.50
CA VAL A 119 10.03 -4.42 12.73
C VAL A 119 11.44 -4.97 12.59
N GLU A 120 11.75 -5.67 11.49
CA GLU A 120 13.11 -6.17 11.21
C GLU A 120 14.15 -5.04 11.21
N LEU A 121 13.87 -3.92 10.54
CA LEU A 121 14.81 -2.79 10.48
C LEU A 121 15.05 -2.10 11.83
N TRP A 122 14.06 -2.06 12.70
CA TRP A 122 14.18 -1.41 14.00
C TRP A 122 14.75 -2.32 15.09
N THR A 123 14.52 -3.62 14.99
CA THR A 123 14.97 -4.60 16.01
C THR A 123 16.26 -5.33 15.60
N GLY A 124 16.57 -5.39 14.30
CA GLY A 124 17.63 -6.20 13.72
C GLY A 124 17.26 -7.67 13.53
N GLU A 125 16.04 -8.07 13.89
CA GLU A 125 15.57 -9.45 13.79
C GLU A 125 14.22 -9.50 13.05
N PRO A 126 14.02 -10.47 12.13
CA PRO A 126 12.74 -10.65 11.48
C PRO A 126 11.66 -11.05 12.49
N VAL A 127 10.40 -10.76 12.18
CA VAL A 127 9.28 -11.27 12.96
C VAL A 127 9.24 -12.80 12.91
N ALA A 128 8.80 -13.43 13.99
CA ALA A 128 8.81 -14.90 14.13
C ALA A 128 7.84 -15.60 13.15
N ASN A 129 6.76 -14.92 12.77
CA ASN A 129 5.83 -15.36 11.73
C ASN A 129 5.56 -14.14 10.83
N GLN A 130 5.93 -14.26 9.55
CA GLN A 130 5.84 -13.19 8.58
C GLN A 130 4.46 -13.16 7.95
N ALA A 131 3.99 -11.96 7.62
CA ALA A 131 2.72 -11.79 6.91
C ALA A 131 2.79 -12.40 5.49
N PRO A 132 1.72 -13.05 5.00
CA PRO A 132 1.67 -13.57 3.66
C PRO A 132 1.92 -12.48 2.60
N VAL A 133 2.70 -12.79 1.58
CA VAL A 133 3.10 -11.84 0.54
C VAL A 133 2.29 -12.09 -0.73
N VAL A 134 1.31 -11.24 -0.99
CA VAL A 134 0.55 -11.23 -2.25
C VAL A 134 1.35 -10.48 -3.31
N THR A 135 1.63 -11.17 -4.43
CA THR A 135 2.42 -10.63 -5.54
C THR A 135 1.59 -10.38 -6.79
N ASP A 136 0.42 -11.03 -6.93
CA ASP A 136 -0.47 -10.84 -8.08
C ASP A 136 -1.91 -11.25 -7.77
N ILE A 137 -2.86 -10.66 -8.50
CA ILE A 137 -4.22 -11.15 -8.70
C ILE A 137 -4.36 -11.45 -10.19
N ARG A 138 -4.51 -12.71 -10.54
CA ARG A 138 -4.73 -13.18 -11.91
C ARG A 138 -6.21 -13.16 -12.22
N THR A 139 -6.62 -12.27 -13.11
CA THR A 139 -8.00 -12.12 -13.56
C THR A 139 -8.03 -11.25 -14.82
N ASP A 140 -8.99 -11.47 -15.68
CA ASP A 140 -9.24 -10.61 -16.84
C ASP A 140 -9.90 -9.27 -16.45
N LEU A 141 -10.31 -9.10 -15.17
CA LEU A 141 -10.78 -7.81 -14.64
C LEU A 141 -9.65 -6.78 -14.50
N LYS A 142 -8.42 -7.24 -14.30
CA LYS A 142 -7.28 -6.37 -13.97
C LYS A 142 -7.05 -5.31 -15.04
N LEU A 143 -7.23 -4.03 -14.68
CA LEU A 143 -7.08 -2.85 -15.55
C LEU A 143 -7.99 -2.86 -16.79
N ALA A 144 -9.08 -3.62 -16.75
CA ALA A 144 -9.99 -3.80 -17.89
C ALA A 144 -11.25 -2.94 -17.78
N ARG A 145 -11.87 -2.68 -18.95
CA ARG A 145 -13.25 -2.26 -19.06
C ARG A 145 -14.08 -3.47 -19.44
N VAL A 146 -15.15 -3.72 -18.69
CA VAL A 146 -15.94 -4.94 -18.79
C VAL A 146 -17.43 -4.63 -18.80
N ASP A 147 -18.26 -5.59 -19.23
CA ASP A 147 -19.70 -5.46 -19.21
C ASP A 147 -20.25 -5.74 -17.80
N ALA A 148 -21.45 -5.20 -17.53
CA ALA A 148 -22.16 -5.38 -16.28
C ALA A 148 -22.68 -6.82 -16.11
N GLY A 149 -22.67 -7.34 -14.89
CA GLY A 149 -23.28 -8.61 -14.51
C GLY A 149 -22.58 -9.87 -15.07
N VAL A 150 -21.34 -9.77 -15.55
CA VAL A 150 -20.58 -10.88 -16.14
C VAL A 150 -19.70 -11.54 -15.07
N PRO A 151 -19.66 -12.90 -14.99
CA PRO A 151 -18.74 -13.58 -14.08
C PRO A 151 -17.32 -13.64 -14.64
N PHE A 152 -16.34 -13.51 -13.76
CA PHE A 152 -14.91 -13.63 -14.05
C PHE A 152 -14.22 -14.52 -13.02
N ASP A 153 -13.25 -15.28 -13.47
CA ASP A 153 -12.35 -16.02 -12.58
C ASP A 153 -11.28 -15.07 -12.01
N ALA A 154 -10.95 -15.31 -10.75
CA ALA A 154 -9.85 -14.62 -10.08
C ALA A 154 -9.02 -15.65 -9.27
N ALA A 155 -7.70 -15.44 -9.22
CA ALA A 155 -6.81 -16.25 -8.40
C ALA A 155 -5.72 -15.35 -7.82
N VAL A 156 -5.45 -15.48 -6.52
CA VAL A 156 -4.37 -14.76 -5.86
C VAL A 156 -3.07 -15.56 -5.95
N VAL A 157 -1.97 -14.84 -6.24
CA VAL A 157 -0.61 -15.39 -6.15
C VAL A 157 -0.02 -14.89 -4.84
N VAL A 158 0.23 -15.83 -3.94
CA VAL A 158 0.70 -15.54 -2.59
C VAL A 158 1.78 -16.52 -2.18
N SER A 159 2.72 -16.08 -1.38
CA SER A 159 3.68 -16.92 -0.67
C SER A 159 3.61 -16.63 0.82
N ASP A 160 3.89 -17.64 1.62
CA ASP A 160 3.98 -17.58 3.06
C ASP A 160 5.26 -18.28 3.49
N ALA A 161 6.07 -17.62 4.30
CA ALA A 161 7.42 -18.08 4.63
C ALA A 161 7.39 -19.31 5.54
N GLU A 162 6.43 -19.38 6.45
CA GLU A 162 6.24 -20.44 7.41
C GLU A 162 5.37 -21.58 6.86
N SER A 163 4.74 -21.37 5.69
CA SER A 163 3.81 -22.30 5.05
C SER A 163 2.55 -22.55 5.88
N ASP A 164 2.03 -21.49 6.47
CA ASP A 164 0.82 -21.51 7.29
C ASP A 164 -0.45 -21.85 6.48
N ALA A 165 -1.51 -22.25 7.18
CA ALA A 165 -2.82 -22.46 6.57
C ALA A 165 -3.46 -21.09 6.28
N LEU A 166 -3.51 -20.73 5.01
CA LEU A 166 -4.02 -19.44 4.57
C LEU A 166 -5.55 -19.41 4.47
N SER A 167 -6.16 -18.34 4.95
CA SER A 167 -7.56 -18.01 4.69
C SER A 167 -7.66 -16.82 3.74
N VAL A 168 -8.52 -16.90 2.73
CA VAL A 168 -8.65 -15.88 1.68
C VAL A 168 -10.04 -15.29 1.69
N GLU A 169 -10.09 -13.97 1.73
CA GLU A 169 -11.32 -13.17 1.62
C GLU A 169 -11.23 -12.30 0.36
N TRP A 170 -12.24 -12.40 -0.49
CA TRP A 170 -12.40 -11.57 -1.68
C TRP A 170 -13.50 -10.55 -1.46
N ASP A 171 -13.31 -9.35 -2.01
CA ASP A 171 -14.30 -8.28 -1.94
C ASP A 171 -14.28 -7.44 -3.22
N VAL A 172 -15.43 -6.86 -3.56
CA VAL A 172 -15.55 -5.86 -4.62
C VAL A 172 -16.01 -4.56 -3.96
N ARG A 173 -15.35 -3.46 -4.29
CA ARG A 173 -15.77 -2.13 -3.81
C ARG A 173 -15.79 -1.12 -4.94
N PRO A 174 -16.70 -0.15 -4.92
CA PRO A 174 -16.60 0.99 -5.81
C PRO A 174 -15.33 1.79 -5.51
N GLU A 175 -14.79 2.46 -6.54
CA GLU A 175 -13.71 3.42 -6.34
C GLU A 175 -14.19 4.56 -5.44
N GLY A 176 -13.35 4.96 -4.47
CA GLY A 176 -13.67 6.07 -3.59
C GLY A 176 -13.85 7.38 -4.37
N THR A 177 -14.94 8.07 -4.15
CA THR A 177 -15.25 9.37 -4.78
C THR A 177 -14.87 10.56 -3.91
N ASP A 178 -14.83 10.36 -2.59
CA ASP A 178 -14.40 11.37 -1.62
C ASP A 178 -12.86 11.29 -1.47
N LYS A 179 -12.17 11.91 -2.43
CA LYS A 179 -10.70 11.94 -2.45
C LYS A 179 -10.22 13.17 -1.70
N GLY A 180 -9.95 12.99 -0.41
CA GLY A 180 -9.37 14.02 0.44
C GLY A 180 -7.95 14.43 0.00
N ALA A 181 -7.52 15.61 0.41
CA ALA A 181 -6.15 16.09 0.22
C ALA A 181 -5.39 16.09 1.55
N GLY A 182 -4.12 15.67 1.52
CA GLY A 182 -3.19 15.88 2.61
C GLY A 182 -3.60 15.29 3.96
N GLY A 183 -4.10 14.06 3.97
CA GLY A 183 -4.44 13.39 5.22
C GLY A 183 -5.87 13.59 5.71
N ALA A 184 -6.74 14.24 4.95
CA ALA A 184 -8.17 14.34 5.24
C ALA A 184 -8.82 12.95 5.39
N PHE A 185 -9.95 12.91 6.07
CA PHE A 185 -10.75 11.69 6.18
C PHE A 185 -11.30 11.30 4.81
N GLU A 186 -11.16 10.03 4.46
CA GLU A 186 -11.84 9.41 3.32
C GLU A 186 -12.75 8.29 3.86
N ALA A 187 -14.00 8.27 3.41
CA ALA A 187 -14.92 7.20 3.78
C ALA A 187 -14.50 5.89 3.09
N THR A 188 -14.56 4.80 3.83
CA THR A 188 -14.35 3.47 3.25
C THR A 188 -15.56 3.13 2.35
N PRO A 189 -15.35 2.84 1.04
CA PRO A 189 -16.42 2.44 0.16
C PRO A 189 -17.13 1.17 0.65
N GLU A 190 -18.43 1.07 0.40
CA GLU A 190 -19.24 -0.08 0.80
C GLU A 190 -18.74 -1.37 0.13
N SER A 191 -18.73 -2.46 0.89
CA SER A 191 -18.42 -3.78 0.37
C SER A 191 -19.55 -4.33 -0.48
N LEU A 192 -19.24 -4.80 -1.67
CA LEU A 192 -20.10 -5.57 -2.55
C LEU A 192 -19.71 -7.06 -2.54
N GLY A 193 -19.32 -7.59 -1.38
CA GLY A 193 -18.89 -8.98 -1.21
C GLY A 193 -19.90 -10.02 -1.69
N HIS A 194 -21.19 -9.66 -1.79
CA HIS A 194 -22.23 -10.51 -2.38
C HIS A 194 -22.00 -10.80 -3.88
N LEU A 195 -21.12 -10.07 -4.55
CA LEU A 195 -20.71 -10.32 -5.94
C LEU A 195 -19.65 -11.41 -6.06
N VAL A 196 -19.08 -11.88 -4.96
CA VAL A 196 -18.24 -13.08 -4.93
C VAL A 196 -19.16 -14.29 -4.91
N GLU A 197 -19.36 -14.92 -6.07
CA GLU A 197 -20.31 -16.03 -6.24
C GLU A 197 -19.81 -17.32 -5.61
N SER A 198 -18.51 -17.54 -5.66
CA SER A 198 -17.83 -18.66 -5.00
C SER A 198 -16.38 -18.31 -4.70
N ALA A 199 -15.84 -18.91 -3.66
CA ALA A 199 -14.42 -18.86 -3.34
C ALA A 199 -13.97 -20.26 -2.87
N ASP A 200 -12.84 -20.73 -3.38
CA ASP A 200 -12.23 -22.01 -3.01
C ASP A 200 -10.70 -21.84 -2.97
N GLY A 201 -10.15 -21.96 -1.76
CA GLY A 201 -8.73 -21.74 -1.53
C GLY A 201 -8.26 -20.36 -2.05
N LEU A 202 -7.34 -20.36 -3.00
CA LEU A 202 -6.76 -19.15 -3.60
C LEU A 202 -7.56 -18.57 -4.77
N SER A 203 -8.71 -19.14 -5.12
CA SER A 203 -9.48 -18.78 -6.31
C SER A 203 -10.90 -18.34 -5.95
N ALA A 204 -11.51 -17.51 -6.81
CA ALA A 204 -12.88 -17.09 -6.70
C ALA A 204 -13.52 -16.88 -8.09
N VAL A 205 -14.85 -16.95 -8.13
CA VAL A 205 -15.66 -16.42 -9.23
C VAL A 205 -16.32 -15.14 -8.75
N VAL A 206 -16.10 -14.05 -9.47
CA VAL A 206 -16.58 -12.72 -9.12
C VAL A 206 -17.47 -12.20 -10.24
N ARG A 207 -18.68 -11.76 -9.90
CA ARG A 207 -19.57 -11.09 -10.85
C ARG A 207 -19.32 -9.59 -10.85
N THR A 208 -19.26 -8.98 -12.04
CA THR A 208 -19.15 -7.53 -12.16
C THR A 208 -20.45 -6.85 -11.67
N PRO A 209 -20.34 -5.66 -11.04
CA PRO A 209 -21.50 -4.86 -10.66
C PRO A 209 -22.47 -4.60 -11.82
N SER A 210 -23.75 -4.38 -11.49
CA SER A 210 -24.77 -3.99 -12.49
C SER A 210 -24.69 -2.52 -12.88
N GLU A 211 -24.20 -1.68 -11.99
CA GLU A 211 -24.11 -0.24 -12.21
C GLU A 211 -22.77 0.10 -12.90
N PRO A 212 -22.79 0.96 -13.94
CA PRO A 212 -21.56 1.44 -14.57
C PRO A 212 -20.69 2.23 -13.59
N GLY A 213 -19.37 2.12 -13.73
CA GLY A 213 -18.45 2.86 -12.89
C GLY A 213 -17.11 2.18 -12.65
N ALA A 214 -16.29 2.84 -11.86
CA ALA A 214 -14.98 2.35 -11.44
C ALA A 214 -15.08 1.53 -10.14
N TYR A 215 -14.42 0.39 -10.12
CA TYR A 215 -14.42 -0.56 -9.02
C TYR A 215 -13.03 -1.13 -8.77
N ARG A 216 -12.85 -1.77 -7.61
CA ARG A 216 -11.67 -2.57 -7.26
C ARG A 216 -12.08 -3.98 -6.84
N LEU A 217 -11.43 -4.99 -7.40
CA LEU A 217 -11.40 -6.33 -6.84
C LEU A 217 -10.28 -6.37 -5.80
N LYS A 218 -10.62 -6.77 -4.58
CA LYS A 218 -9.73 -6.82 -3.44
C LYS A 218 -9.56 -8.25 -2.94
N VAL A 219 -8.39 -8.54 -2.39
CA VAL A 219 -8.10 -9.81 -1.72
C VAL A 219 -7.37 -9.55 -0.41
N TYR A 220 -7.74 -10.31 0.61
CA TYR A 220 -7.07 -10.36 1.91
C TYR A 220 -6.72 -11.81 2.20
N VAL A 221 -5.43 -12.09 2.39
CA VAL A 221 -4.91 -13.44 2.69
C VAL A 221 -4.30 -13.41 4.08
N ARG A 222 -4.89 -14.18 5.00
CA ARG A 222 -4.47 -14.21 6.41
C ARG A 222 -3.83 -15.55 6.74
N ASP A 223 -2.78 -15.53 7.57
CA ASP A 223 -2.05 -16.70 8.06
C ASP A 223 -2.63 -17.29 9.34
N GLY A 224 -3.59 -16.62 9.98
CA GLY A 224 -4.12 -17.03 11.30
C GLY A 224 -3.20 -16.69 12.47
N ASN A 225 -2.02 -16.13 12.22
CA ASN A 225 -0.99 -15.77 13.20
C ASN A 225 -0.78 -14.26 13.33
N GLY A 226 -1.72 -13.47 12.80
CA GLY A 226 -1.74 -12.01 12.88
C GLY A 226 -1.08 -11.31 11.70
N GLY A 227 -0.69 -12.05 10.66
CA GLY A 227 -0.23 -11.52 9.39
C GLY A 227 -1.32 -11.48 8.32
N VAL A 228 -1.25 -10.51 7.41
CA VAL A 228 -2.14 -10.35 6.27
C VAL A 228 -1.43 -9.81 5.04
N GLY A 229 -1.55 -10.52 3.92
CA GLY A 229 -1.26 -10.00 2.59
C GLY A 229 -2.54 -9.43 1.98
N ALA A 230 -2.57 -8.15 1.63
CA ALA A 230 -3.76 -7.51 1.08
C ALA A 230 -3.42 -6.65 -0.12
N TRP A 231 -4.18 -6.83 -1.21
CA TRP A 231 -4.00 -6.05 -2.44
C TRP A 231 -5.30 -5.90 -3.22
N ASN A 232 -5.26 -5.09 -4.28
CA ASN A 232 -6.41 -4.82 -5.12
C ASN A 232 -6.02 -4.53 -6.57
N VAL A 233 -6.97 -4.73 -7.48
CA VAL A 233 -6.85 -4.36 -8.89
C VAL A 233 -8.06 -3.55 -9.32
N PRO A 234 -7.87 -2.37 -9.96
CA PRO A 234 -8.97 -1.57 -10.47
C PRO A 234 -9.52 -2.13 -11.78
N PHE A 235 -10.84 -2.02 -11.98
CA PHE A 235 -11.55 -2.29 -13.22
C PHE A 235 -12.69 -1.29 -13.43
N PHE A 236 -13.26 -1.28 -14.62
CA PHE A 236 -14.37 -0.37 -14.95
C PHE A 236 -15.52 -1.13 -15.62
N VAL A 237 -16.72 -0.95 -15.12
CA VAL A 237 -17.96 -1.47 -15.72
C VAL A 237 -18.49 -0.45 -16.70
N ASN A 238 -18.65 -0.86 -17.97
CA ASN A 238 -19.15 -0.02 -19.06
C ASN A 238 -20.61 0.39 -18.86
N ASP A 239 -20.96 1.53 -19.45
CA ASP A 239 -22.36 1.87 -19.68
C ASP A 239 -22.99 0.85 -20.66
N PRO A 240 -24.29 0.52 -20.52
CA PRO A 240 -24.98 -0.43 -21.39
C PRO A 240 -25.04 0.01 -22.83
#